data_faace6d8de6aafa848c37d537ba11948
#
_entry.id   faace6d8de6aafa848c37d537ba11948
#
_cell.length_a   1.000
_cell.length_b   1.000
_cell.length_c   1.000
_cell.angle_alpha   90.00
_cell.angle_beta   90.00
_cell.angle_gamma   90.00
#
_symmetry.space_group_name_H-M   'P 1'
#
loop_
_entity.id
_entity.type
_entity.pdbx_description
1 polymer ?
#
loop_
_entity_poly.entity_id
_entity_poly.type
_entity_poly.pdbx_seq_one_letter_code
_entity_poly.pdbx_strand_id
1 'polypeptide(L)'
;MNIELIACAIEDSTLAFPMGALCIKAAIISDDILSRRCSCELHHFTLLDDPAETAASCAARSPEIVGCSIYLWNRPWFDAFVAALHERVPSIIIFAGGTEVTANGTAMWNDAYSFMVLGEGEETVVRSLRQILNGEPVEGDGVITCNVGDTAPVHPQRLETLPSPFLCKAVDLSRERWQGVLWEMTRGCPFHCAFCFESKGRRSVRSYPFERIQEELELLVQEQVRNVFVLDPTFNLDKQRTTRILTLLAERAPLDMHFTFELRAELLDEDIADLFGQLCCSLQIGLQSSHQDTLAAINRRFDQELFSRKIKLLNERGIAFGLDLIIGLPGDTFERFRQSVDYAVSQKPSNIDIFQLALLPGTLIAEQAESLGIVHQEQSPYLVCSTPDLPPTCLQQALRLKEACDLFYTKGQACMWIHSACDGLDTTPSTLLLAFANWLDYKKNQGLDPEEADIYLLQETFLEAIFRKTGKTPLYPALRSYMELHQAICFLHDTGESPVIHLDYAPDDLAELDEIPLQRFAARKQRIDGGVDLAVYEDEDGQLFFLPADEA
;
A
#
# COMPACT_ATOMS: atom_id res chain seq x y z
N MET A 1 15.42 14.12 31.36
CA MET A 1 16.04 13.92 30.01
C MET A 1 14.96 14.14 28.96
N ASN A 2 15.22 15.04 28.01
CA ASN A 2 14.26 15.36 26.95
C ASN A 2 14.59 14.51 25.69
N ILE A 3 13.65 13.70 25.25
CA ILE A 3 13.79 12.78 24.11
C ILE A 3 12.83 13.23 23.02
N GLU A 4 13.34 13.43 21.80
CA GLU A 4 12.53 13.65 20.61
C GLU A 4 12.66 12.47 19.66
N LEU A 5 11.54 11.90 19.27
CA LEU A 5 11.47 10.90 18.20
C LEU A 5 11.05 11.60 16.92
N ILE A 6 11.79 11.32 15.84
CA ILE A 6 11.54 11.90 14.53
C ILE A 6 11.07 10.79 13.58
N ALA A 7 9.94 11.02 12.97
CA ALA A 7 9.40 10.18 11.90
C ALA A 7 9.22 11.03 10.64
N CYS A 8 9.48 10.45 9.47
CA CYS A 8 9.34 11.11 8.19
C CYS A 8 8.57 10.19 7.24
N ALA A 9 7.37 10.61 6.82
CA ALA A 9 6.53 9.94 5.86
C ALA A 9 6.85 10.38 4.42
N ILE A 10 6.34 9.66 3.42
CA ILE A 10 6.48 10.03 2.02
C ILE A 10 5.73 11.34 1.75
N GLU A 11 4.48 11.41 2.22
CA GLU A 11 3.58 12.54 2.00
C GLU A 11 2.67 12.76 3.23
N ASP A 12 1.96 13.86 3.27
CA ASP A 12 0.94 14.11 4.29
C ASP A 12 -0.37 13.38 3.90
N SER A 13 -0.65 12.31 4.64
CA SER A 13 -1.80 11.45 4.44
C SER A 13 -2.35 11.00 5.79
N THR A 14 -3.64 10.71 5.86
CA THR A 14 -4.27 10.14 7.07
C THR A 14 -3.65 8.80 7.46
N LEU A 15 -3.13 8.03 6.49
CA LEU A 15 -2.43 6.75 6.70
C LEU A 15 -0.91 6.92 6.90
N ALA A 16 -0.38 8.14 6.85
CA ALA A 16 1.03 8.43 7.18
C ALA A 16 1.30 8.30 8.69
N PHE A 17 0.79 7.23 9.32
CA PHE A 17 0.82 6.99 10.75
C PHE A 17 2.17 6.41 11.19
N PRO A 18 2.93 7.05 12.09
CA PRO A 18 4.31 6.67 12.41
C PRO A 18 4.37 5.52 13.43
N MET A 19 3.78 4.37 13.10
CA MET A 19 3.57 3.24 14.01
C MET A 19 4.85 2.78 14.72
N GLY A 20 5.96 2.61 13.99
CA GLY A 20 7.23 2.18 14.59
C GLY A 20 7.75 3.16 15.66
N ALA A 21 7.72 4.47 15.38
CA ALA A 21 8.13 5.48 16.37
C ALA A 21 7.15 5.57 17.55
N LEU A 22 5.86 5.33 17.32
CA LEU A 22 4.84 5.28 18.39
C LEU A 22 5.03 4.06 19.30
N CYS A 23 5.42 2.89 18.77
CA CYS A 23 5.77 1.73 19.58
C CYS A 23 6.98 2.02 20.50
N ILE A 24 7.99 2.74 19.99
CA ILE A 24 9.14 3.18 20.80
C ILE A 24 8.69 4.18 21.87
N LYS A 25 7.88 5.19 21.51
CA LYS A 25 7.32 6.14 22.49
C LYS A 25 6.51 5.42 23.56
N ALA A 26 5.65 4.49 23.17
CA ALA A 26 4.88 3.67 24.09
C ALA A 26 5.75 2.91 25.09
N ALA A 27 6.83 2.28 24.61
CA ALA A 27 7.78 1.57 25.47
C ALA A 27 8.48 2.52 26.47
N ILE A 28 8.88 3.71 26.03
CA ILE A 28 9.53 4.71 26.90
C ILE A 28 8.58 5.23 27.99
N ILE A 29 7.37 5.63 27.62
CA ILE A 29 6.41 6.23 28.58
C ILE A 29 5.77 5.21 29.52
N SER A 30 5.79 3.92 29.15
CA SER A 30 5.27 2.83 29.98
C SER A 30 6.34 2.22 30.91
N ASP A 31 7.61 2.60 30.72
CA ASP A 31 8.71 2.12 31.56
C ASP A 31 8.73 2.82 32.92
N ASP A 32 8.82 2.05 34.02
CA ASP A 32 8.74 2.55 35.40
C ASP A 32 9.79 3.63 35.75
N ILE A 33 10.97 3.57 35.14
CA ILE A 33 12.08 4.50 35.41
C ILE A 33 12.03 5.68 34.42
N LEU A 34 11.89 5.40 33.13
CA LEU A 34 11.95 6.40 32.09
C LEU A 34 10.74 7.36 32.17
N SER A 35 9.54 6.84 32.44
CA SER A 35 8.33 7.65 32.57
C SER A 35 8.41 8.76 33.62
N ARG A 36 9.23 8.55 34.66
CA ARG A 36 9.44 9.52 35.76
C ARG A 36 10.60 10.48 35.52
N ARG A 37 11.54 10.12 34.65
CA ARG A 37 12.82 10.83 34.48
C ARG A 37 13.01 11.43 33.10
N CYS A 38 12.16 11.08 32.15
CA CYS A 38 12.24 11.53 30.78
C CYS A 38 10.90 12.11 30.30
N SER A 39 10.96 13.12 29.45
CA SER A 39 9.89 13.48 28.53
C SER A 39 10.18 12.87 27.15
N CYS A 40 9.17 12.41 26.45
CA CYS A 40 9.32 11.83 25.12
C CYS A 40 8.24 12.39 24.19
N GLU A 41 8.68 13.16 23.20
CA GLU A 41 7.80 13.73 22.19
C GLU A 41 8.09 13.12 20.82
N LEU A 42 7.04 12.99 19.99
CA LEU A 42 7.14 12.52 18.62
C LEU A 42 6.82 13.66 17.67
N HIS A 43 7.73 13.93 16.76
CA HIS A 43 7.57 14.88 15.66
C HIS A 43 7.50 14.14 14.34
N HIS A 44 6.52 14.50 13.54
CA HIS A 44 6.25 13.85 12.26
C HIS A 44 6.39 14.84 11.12
N PHE A 45 7.20 14.48 10.13
CA PHE A 45 7.54 15.25 8.94
C PHE A 45 7.25 14.42 7.68
N THR A 46 7.38 15.05 6.53
CA THR A 46 7.28 14.41 5.21
C THR A 46 8.57 14.62 4.42
N LEU A 47 8.73 13.92 3.30
CA LEU A 47 9.87 14.12 2.40
C LEU A 47 9.90 15.51 1.76
N LEU A 48 8.81 16.28 1.84
CA LEU A 48 8.73 17.66 1.34
C LEU A 48 9.34 18.67 2.32
N ASP A 49 9.45 18.30 3.61
CA ASP A 49 10.07 19.17 4.62
C ASP A 49 11.60 19.18 4.45
N ASP A 50 12.20 20.38 4.50
CA ASP A 50 13.67 20.51 4.39
C ASP A 50 14.37 19.92 5.62
N PRO A 51 15.26 18.92 5.45
CA PRO A 51 15.92 18.26 6.58
C PRO A 51 16.85 19.20 7.39
N ALA A 52 17.44 20.23 6.77
CA ALA A 52 18.33 21.16 7.47
C ALA A 52 17.55 22.20 8.29
N GLU A 53 16.37 22.64 7.82
CA GLU A 53 15.45 23.49 8.57
C GLU A 53 14.82 22.71 9.72
N THR A 54 14.44 21.44 9.47
CA THR A 54 13.94 20.52 10.50
C THR A 54 14.97 20.30 11.59
N ALA A 55 16.25 20.10 11.24
CA ALA A 55 17.35 19.97 12.20
C ALA A 55 17.55 21.25 13.03
N ALA A 56 17.43 22.44 12.42
CA ALA A 56 17.51 23.71 13.13
C ALA A 56 16.35 23.88 14.11
N SER A 57 15.13 23.51 13.71
CA SER A 57 13.95 23.54 14.58
C SER A 57 14.08 22.54 15.74
N CYS A 58 14.58 21.34 15.49
CA CYS A 58 14.87 20.34 16.53
C CYS A 58 15.93 20.88 17.53
N ALA A 59 17.05 21.40 17.05
CA ALA A 59 18.11 21.98 17.89
C ALA A 59 17.59 23.12 18.77
N ALA A 60 16.67 23.96 18.27
CA ALA A 60 16.07 25.07 19.02
C ALA A 60 15.23 24.60 20.22
N ARG A 61 14.64 23.38 20.17
CA ARG A 61 13.93 22.76 21.30
C ARG A 61 14.87 22.15 22.34
N SER A 62 16.17 22.06 22.03
CA SER A 62 17.22 21.58 22.92
C SER A 62 16.98 20.18 23.49
N PRO A 63 16.70 19.15 22.67
CA PRO A 63 16.62 17.79 23.16
C PRO A 63 17.99 17.27 23.61
N GLU A 64 18.00 16.38 24.59
CA GLU A 64 19.22 15.65 24.99
C GLU A 64 19.46 14.42 24.12
N ILE A 65 18.35 13.82 23.64
CA ILE A 65 18.37 12.62 22.81
C ILE A 65 17.39 12.79 21.64
N VAL A 66 17.82 12.35 20.45
CA VAL A 66 16.99 12.28 19.24
C VAL A 66 16.99 10.86 18.69
N GLY A 67 15.81 10.31 18.49
CA GLY A 67 15.61 8.99 17.86
C GLY A 67 15.05 9.11 16.44
N CYS A 68 15.67 8.44 15.48
CA CYS A 68 15.32 8.47 14.05
C CYS A 68 14.70 7.15 13.61
N SER A 69 13.49 7.20 13.03
CA SER A 69 12.78 6.03 12.50
C SER A 69 13.04 5.89 10.99
N ILE A 70 14.03 5.06 10.61
CA ILE A 70 14.60 5.02 9.27
C ILE A 70 14.08 3.82 8.47
N TYR A 71 13.51 4.13 7.32
CA TYR A 71 12.99 3.21 6.32
C TYR A 71 13.64 3.45 4.96
N LEU A 72 13.42 2.54 4.03
CA LEU A 72 13.90 2.61 2.65
C LEU A 72 13.64 3.99 2.00
N TRP A 73 12.42 4.51 2.13
CA TRP A 73 12.00 5.75 1.44
C TRP A 73 12.53 7.04 2.05
N ASN A 74 12.86 7.05 3.34
CA ASN A 74 13.24 8.28 4.05
C ASN A 74 14.73 8.33 4.43
N ARG A 75 15.52 7.33 4.06
CA ARG A 75 16.95 7.27 4.41
C ARG A 75 17.74 8.51 3.94
N PRO A 76 17.65 8.97 2.68
CA PRO A 76 18.40 10.17 2.25
C PRO A 76 18.01 11.42 3.03
N TRP A 77 16.74 11.55 3.40
CA TRP A 77 16.25 12.64 4.22
C TRP A 77 16.88 12.60 5.63
N PHE A 78 16.92 11.43 6.27
CA PHE A 78 17.55 11.27 7.58
C PHE A 78 19.06 11.45 7.53
N ASP A 79 19.75 11.01 6.51
CA ASP A 79 21.19 11.22 6.35
C ASP A 79 21.51 12.74 6.35
N ALA A 80 20.72 13.55 5.65
CA ALA A 80 20.85 15.01 5.64
C ALA A 80 20.44 15.65 6.98
N PHE A 81 19.32 15.21 7.59
CA PHE A 81 18.84 15.71 8.89
C PHE A 81 19.86 15.46 10.00
N VAL A 82 20.38 14.24 10.11
CA VAL A 82 21.32 13.84 11.16
C VAL A 82 22.64 14.60 11.01
N ALA A 83 23.16 14.74 9.79
CA ALA A 83 24.37 15.52 9.52
C ALA A 83 24.20 16.99 9.96
N ALA A 84 23.09 17.62 9.55
CA ALA A 84 22.79 19.00 9.90
C ALA A 84 22.56 19.23 11.41
N LEU A 85 21.93 18.25 12.09
CA LEU A 85 21.71 18.31 13.53
C LEU A 85 23.01 18.15 14.32
N HIS A 86 23.85 17.18 13.94
CA HIS A 86 25.14 16.95 14.59
C HIS A 86 26.10 18.12 14.41
N GLU A 87 26.13 18.78 13.25
CA GLU A 87 26.92 20.00 13.03
C GLU A 87 26.50 21.12 13.99
N ARG A 88 25.19 21.28 14.27
CA ARG A 88 24.68 22.33 15.16
C ARG A 88 24.87 22.02 16.63
N VAL A 89 24.72 20.77 17.02
CA VAL A 89 24.77 20.28 18.40
C VAL A 89 25.62 19.01 18.47
N PRO A 90 26.99 19.12 18.44
CA PRO A 90 27.86 17.94 18.41
C PRO A 90 27.78 17.03 19.65
N SER A 91 27.21 17.51 20.74
CA SER A 91 27.04 16.75 21.99
C SER A 91 25.72 16.01 22.10
N ILE A 92 24.80 16.16 21.11
CA ILE A 92 23.51 15.51 21.15
C ILE A 92 23.64 14.00 20.96
N ILE A 93 22.87 13.24 21.70
CA ILE A 93 22.80 11.79 21.53
C ILE A 93 21.79 11.49 20.42
N ILE A 94 22.25 10.92 19.30
CA ILE A 94 21.38 10.52 18.20
C ILE A 94 21.38 9.00 18.09
N PHE A 95 20.19 8.39 18.10
CA PHE A 95 20.05 6.99 17.77
C PHE A 95 19.14 6.76 16.56
N ALA A 96 19.39 5.67 15.85
CA ALA A 96 18.59 5.26 14.70
C ALA A 96 18.07 3.84 14.88
N GLY A 97 16.87 3.59 14.36
CA GLY A 97 16.25 2.28 14.27
C GLY A 97 15.33 2.21 13.06
N GLY A 98 14.74 1.06 12.85
CA GLY A 98 13.86 0.77 11.72
C GLY A 98 14.40 -0.29 10.78
N THR A 99 13.61 -0.62 9.75
CA THR A 99 13.94 -1.72 8.84
C THR A 99 15.21 -1.47 8.04
N GLU A 100 15.48 -0.23 7.66
CA GLU A 100 16.68 0.14 6.91
C GLU A 100 17.96 -0.02 7.76
N VAL A 101 17.92 0.36 9.03
CA VAL A 101 19.01 0.14 9.97
C VAL A 101 19.25 -1.36 10.20
N THR A 102 18.18 -2.11 10.40
CA THR A 102 18.25 -3.57 10.62
C THR A 102 18.80 -4.30 9.40
N ALA A 103 18.46 -3.83 8.20
CA ALA A 103 18.89 -4.46 6.95
C ALA A 103 20.38 -4.23 6.65
N ASN A 104 20.89 -3.03 6.94
CA ASN A 104 22.25 -2.61 6.58
C ASN A 104 23.28 -2.76 7.71
N GLY A 105 22.84 -2.78 8.97
CA GLY A 105 23.74 -2.93 10.11
C GLY A 105 24.84 -1.87 10.15
N THR A 106 26.09 -2.31 10.38
CA THR A 106 27.27 -1.43 10.43
C THR A 106 27.56 -0.68 9.13
N ALA A 107 27.08 -1.15 7.98
CA ALA A 107 27.26 -0.44 6.71
C ALA A 107 26.56 0.94 6.70
N MET A 108 25.60 1.16 7.61
CA MET A 108 24.88 2.42 7.76
C MET A 108 25.50 3.37 8.79
N TRP A 109 26.53 2.89 9.54
CA TRP A 109 27.15 3.67 10.59
C TRP A 109 27.80 4.96 10.05
N ASN A 110 27.57 6.06 10.75
CA ASN A 110 28.36 7.28 10.65
C ASN A 110 28.57 7.88 12.05
N ASP A 111 29.58 8.75 12.20
CA ASP A 111 29.99 9.28 13.51
C ASP A 111 28.98 10.25 14.16
N ALA A 112 27.92 10.62 13.46
CA ALA A 112 26.84 11.41 14.03
C ALA A 112 25.89 10.55 14.90
N TYR A 113 25.84 9.23 14.68
CA TYR A 113 25.07 8.33 15.54
C TYR A 113 25.84 7.97 16.81
N SER A 114 25.17 8.05 17.94
CA SER A 114 25.69 7.55 19.22
C SER A 114 25.50 6.04 19.35
N PHE A 115 24.38 5.52 18.84
CA PHE A 115 24.12 4.09 18.72
C PHE A 115 23.01 3.83 17.67
N MET A 116 22.93 2.60 17.17
CA MET A 116 21.86 2.13 16.29
C MET A 116 21.22 0.87 16.85
N VAL A 117 19.94 0.66 16.55
CA VAL A 117 19.14 -0.43 17.09
C VAL A 117 18.69 -1.36 15.97
N LEU A 118 19.03 -2.65 16.10
CA LEU A 118 18.68 -3.71 15.16
C LEU A 118 17.47 -4.51 15.64
N GLY A 119 16.56 -4.80 14.74
CA GLY A 119 15.35 -5.58 15.02
C GLY A 119 14.21 -4.72 15.57
N GLU A 120 13.45 -5.30 16.49
CA GLU A 120 12.34 -4.63 17.15
C GLU A 120 12.86 -3.80 18.33
N GLY A 121 12.64 -2.51 18.27
CA GLY A 121 13.38 -1.55 19.09
C GLY A 121 12.88 -1.36 20.52
N GLU A 122 11.67 -1.78 20.86
CA GLU A 122 10.97 -1.39 22.09
C GLU A 122 11.79 -1.72 23.36
N GLU A 123 12.24 -2.96 23.51
CA GLU A 123 13.05 -3.38 24.68
C GLU A 123 14.49 -2.83 24.61
N THR A 124 15.08 -2.82 23.41
CA THR A 124 16.46 -2.40 23.22
C THR A 124 16.63 -0.90 23.47
N VAL A 125 15.71 -0.04 22.98
CA VAL A 125 15.74 1.40 23.24
C VAL A 125 15.56 1.69 24.74
N VAL A 126 14.59 1.04 25.40
CA VAL A 126 14.39 1.23 26.85
C VAL A 126 15.64 0.86 27.64
N ARG A 127 16.28 -0.27 27.33
CA ARG A 127 17.54 -0.69 27.95
C ARG A 127 18.65 0.34 27.72
N SER A 128 18.85 0.80 26.49
CA SER A 128 19.87 1.76 26.13
C SER A 128 19.67 3.12 26.83
N LEU A 129 18.41 3.60 26.87
CA LEU A 129 18.09 4.85 27.59
C LEU A 129 18.31 4.73 29.11
N ARG A 130 18.04 3.58 29.72
CA ARG A 130 18.37 3.33 31.14
C ARG A 130 19.87 3.33 31.38
N GLN A 131 20.68 2.75 30.49
CA GLN A 131 22.15 2.81 30.57
C GLN A 131 22.64 4.25 30.51
N ILE A 132 22.13 5.06 29.57
CA ILE A 132 22.47 6.50 29.47
C ILE A 132 22.13 7.24 30.76
N LEU A 133 20.92 7.01 31.32
CA LEU A 133 20.49 7.64 32.58
C LEU A 133 21.40 7.30 33.78
N ASN A 134 21.99 6.11 33.77
CA ASN A 134 22.91 5.65 34.81
C ASN A 134 24.36 6.08 34.56
N GLY A 135 24.67 6.74 33.43
CA GLY A 135 26.05 7.05 33.02
C GLY A 135 26.84 5.81 32.57
N GLU A 136 26.16 4.74 32.18
CA GLU A 136 26.73 3.50 31.69
C GLU A 136 26.89 3.54 30.16
N PRO A 137 27.87 2.83 29.59
CA PRO A 137 28.00 2.72 28.14
C PRO A 137 26.78 1.98 27.56
N VAL A 138 26.34 2.40 26.37
CA VAL A 138 25.26 1.72 25.62
C VAL A 138 25.84 0.48 24.96
N GLU A 139 25.34 -0.71 25.37
CA GLU A 139 25.81 -2.00 24.88
C GLU A 139 24.74 -3.09 25.01
N GLY A 140 25.01 -4.25 24.39
CA GLY A 140 24.17 -5.44 24.46
C GLY A 140 23.57 -5.83 23.11
N ASP A 141 22.84 -6.94 23.09
CA ASP A 141 22.24 -7.47 21.88
C ASP A 141 21.31 -6.44 21.19
N GLY A 142 21.37 -6.39 19.87
CA GLY A 142 20.59 -5.46 19.06
C GLY A 142 21.11 -4.03 19.04
N VAL A 143 22.33 -3.77 19.54
CA VAL A 143 22.94 -2.42 19.56
C VAL A 143 24.23 -2.39 18.74
N ILE A 144 24.37 -1.40 17.89
CA ILE A 144 25.62 -1.03 17.22
C ILE A 144 26.10 0.31 17.79
N THR A 145 27.41 0.41 18.10
CA THR A 145 28.10 1.64 18.51
C THR A 145 29.44 1.75 17.77
N CYS A 146 30.15 2.86 17.94
CA CYS A 146 31.50 3.01 17.36
C CYS A 146 32.48 1.91 17.80
N ASN A 147 32.22 1.23 18.94
CA ASN A 147 33.07 0.18 19.50
C ASN A 147 32.49 -1.24 19.33
N VAL A 148 31.22 -1.35 18.99
CA VAL A 148 30.48 -2.63 18.87
C VAL A 148 29.88 -2.70 17.48
N GLY A 149 30.36 -3.65 16.69
CA GLY A 149 29.85 -3.92 15.34
C GLY A 149 28.49 -4.65 15.34
N ASP A 150 28.21 -5.34 14.24
CA ASP A 150 26.94 -6.05 14.06
C ASP A 150 26.70 -7.07 15.18
N THR A 151 25.53 -6.97 15.78
CA THR A 151 24.99 -7.91 16.74
C THR A 151 23.71 -8.54 16.17
N ALA A 152 23.25 -9.63 16.79
CA ALA A 152 21.97 -10.24 16.37
C ALA A 152 20.80 -9.27 16.62
N PRO A 153 19.89 -9.09 15.64
CA PRO A 153 18.68 -8.31 15.86
C PRO A 153 17.85 -8.90 17.01
N VAL A 154 17.33 -8.03 17.87
CA VAL A 154 16.46 -8.41 18.98
C VAL A 154 15.02 -8.43 18.51
N HIS A 155 14.30 -9.47 18.92
CA HIS A 155 12.87 -9.61 18.67
C HIS A 155 12.20 -10.16 19.93
N PRO A 156 11.34 -9.40 20.60
CA PRO A 156 10.60 -9.87 21.75
C PRO A 156 9.89 -11.20 21.47
N GLN A 157 10.02 -12.16 22.38
CA GLN A 157 9.36 -13.46 22.22
C GLN A 157 7.85 -13.36 22.51
N ARG A 158 7.49 -12.42 23.37
CA ARG A 158 6.14 -12.26 23.91
C ARG A 158 5.64 -10.87 23.61
N LEU A 159 4.72 -10.76 22.62
CA LEU A 159 4.14 -9.46 22.25
C LEU A 159 3.21 -8.89 23.32
N GLU A 160 2.64 -9.75 24.19
CA GLU A 160 1.80 -9.31 25.30
C GLU A 160 2.54 -8.46 26.34
N THR A 161 3.88 -8.48 26.36
CA THR A 161 4.68 -7.62 27.25
C THR A 161 4.90 -6.21 26.69
N LEU A 162 4.67 -5.99 25.41
CA LEU A 162 4.83 -4.71 24.76
C LEU A 162 3.60 -3.81 25.00
N PRO A 163 3.80 -2.54 25.41
CA PRO A 163 2.68 -1.63 25.59
C PRO A 163 2.02 -1.29 24.25
N SER A 164 0.71 -1.09 24.30
CA SER A 164 -0.05 -0.58 23.15
C SER A 164 0.19 0.92 22.98
N PRO A 165 0.57 1.41 21.79
CA PRO A 165 0.71 2.84 21.54
C PRO A 165 -0.61 3.60 21.65
N PHE A 166 -1.73 2.91 21.46
CA PHE A 166 -3.08 3.46 21.61
C PHE A 166 -3.50 3.51 23.09
N LEU A 167 -3.48 2.38 23.80
CA LEU A 167 -3.99 2.25 25.17
C LEU A 167 -3.14 3.03 26.18
N CYS A 168 -1.81 3.14 25.96
CA CYS A 168 -0.95 3.94 26.83
C CYS A 168 -0.92 5.44 26.45
N LYS A 169 -1.73 5.86 25.45
CA LYS A 169 -1.82 7.24 24.96
C LYS A 169 -0.51 7.82 24.44
N ALA A 170 0.32 6.99 23.78
CA ALA A 170 1.51 7.47 23.09
C ALA A 170 1.14 8.40 21.90
N VAL A 171 -0.07 8.26 21.37
CA VAL A 171 -0.69 9.12 20.36
C VAL A 171 -2.02 9.68 20.90
N ASP A 172 -2.33 10.90 20.49
CA ASP A 172 -3.63 11.55 20.73
C ASP A 172 -4.47 11.39 19.45
N LEU A 173 -5.38 10.41 19.46
CA LEU A 173 -6.25 10.08 18.33
C LEU A 173 -7.36 11.08 18.09
N SER A 174 -7.65 11.96 19.07
CA SER A 174 -8.71 13.00 18.94
C SER A 174 -8.36 14.08 17.90
N ARG A 175 -7.13 14.11 17.40
CA ARG A 175 -6.69 15.06 16.38
C ARG A 175 -7.16 14.61 14.99
N GLU A 176 -7.75 15.52 14.22
CA GLU A 176 -8.19 15.28 12.83
C GLU A 176 -7.14 14.60 11.94
N ARG A 177 -5.85 14.88 12.18
CA ARG A 177 -4.73 14.24 11.48
C ARG A 177 -4.75 12.71 11.52
N TRP A 178 -5.33 12.11 12.57
CA TRP A 178 -5.34 10.67 12.80
C TRP A 178 -6.71 10.03 12.52
N GLN A 179 -7.40 10.47 11.46
CA GLN A 179 -8.58 9.77 10.96
C GLN A 179 -8.24 8.40 10.35
N GLY A 180 -6.96 8.18 10.03
CA GLY A 180 -6.42 6.90 9.60
C GLY A 180 -5.31 6.43 10.52
N VAL A 181 -5.24 5.12 10.80
CA VAL A 181 -4.22 4.50 11.63
C VAL A 181 -3.67 3.23 10.97
N LEU A 182 -2.43 2.91 11.31
CA LEU A 182 -1.84 1.60 11.07
C LEU A 182 -2.07 0.73 12.31
N TRP A 183 -2.61 -0.47 12.15
CA TRP A 183 -2.93 -1.37 13.26
C TRP A 183 -2.24 -2.72 13.11
N GLU A 184 -1.46 -3.09 14.09
CA GLU A 184 -0.67 -4.31 14.11
C GLU A 184 -1.27 -5.31 15.07
N MET A 185 -1.66 -6.50 14.59
CA MET A 185 -2.21 -7.59 15.40
C MET A 185 -1.26 -8.79 15.46
N THR A 186 -0.33 -8.90 14.49
CA THR A 186 0.68 -9.96 14.43
C THR A 186 2.02 -9.43 13.95
N ARG A 187 3.12 -10.11 14.28
CA ARG A 187 4.47 -9.86 13.73
C ARG A 187 5.06 -11.14 13.17
N GLY A 188 5.69 -11.02 12.01
CA GLY A 188 6.37 -12.08 11.29
C GLY A 188 5.47 -12.78 10.27
N CYS A 189 6.12 -13.43 9.31
CA CYS A 189 5.48 -14.13 8.21
C CYS A 189 6.13 -15.51 8.01
N PRO A 190 5.35 -16.62 7.87
CA PRO A 190 5.91 -17.96 7.71
C PRO A 190 6.38 -18.24 6.28
N PHE A 191 6.02 -17.37 5.35
CA PHE A 191 6.39 -17.49 3.94
C PHE A 191 7.77 -16.88 3.70
N HIS A 192 8.56 -17.53 2.84
CA HIS A 192 9.94 -17.14 2.53
C HIS A 192 10.06 -16.61 1.13
N CYS A 193 9.24 -15.60 0.78
CA CYS A 193 9.37 -14.91 -0.49
C CYS A 193 10.78 -14.30 -0.58
N ALA A 194 11.52 -14.61 -1.66
CA ALA A 194 12.92 -14.25 -1.77
C ALA A 194 13.19 -12.73 -1.76
N PHE A 195 12.20 -11.92 -2.14
CA PHE A 195 12.28 -10.47 -2.19
C PHE A 195 11.85 -9.76 -0.89
N CYS A 196 11.18 -10.50 0.04
CA CYS A 196 10.52 -9.89 1.18
C CYS A 196 11.43 -9.88 2.43
N PHE A 197 11.48 -8.74 3.11
CA PHE A 197 12.27 -8.55 4.32
C PHE A 197 11.60 -9.13 5.57
N GLU A 198 10.25 -9.17 5.62
CA GLU A 198 9.47 -9.68 6.75
C GLU A 198 9.80 -11.14 7.13
N SER A 199 10.16 -11.95 6.15
CA SER A 199 10.46 -13.37 6.36
C SER A 199 11.93 -13.65 6.72
N LYS A 200 12.74 -12.61 7.00
CA LYS A 200 14.17 -12.75 7.25
C LYS A 200 14.49 -13.67 8.42
N GLY A 201 14.60 -14.97 8.13
CA GLY A 201 15.10 -15.99 9.04
C GLY A 201 14.12 -16.51 10.11
N ARG A 202 12.93 -15.96 10.26
CA ARG A 202 11.95 -16.42 11.25
C ARG A 202 10.70 -17.00 10.59
N ARG A 203 10.35 -18.23 10.99
CA ARG A 203 9.14 -18.95 10.54
C ARG A 203 7.96 -18.80 11.50
N SER A 204 8.17 -18.17 12.66
CA SER A 204 7.12 -18.06 13.68
C SER A 204 6.39 -16.72 13.56
N VAL A 205 5.10 -16.79 13.45
CA VAL A 205 4.21 -15.65 13.65
C VAL A 205 3.91 -15.51 15.13
N ARG A 206 4.04 -14.30 15.65
CA ARG A 206 3.67 -13.95 17.03
C ARG A 206 2.44 -13.06 16.96
N SER A 207 1.52 -13.27 17.87
CA SER A 207 0.24 -12.54 17.88
C SER A 207 0.06 -11.78 19.18
N TYR A 208 -0.49 -10.58 19.10
CA TYR A 208 -0.98 -9.88 20.28
C TYR A 208 -2.19 -10.61 20.88
N PRO A 209 -2.42 -10.52 22.22
CA PRO A 209 -3.59 -11.09 22.86
C PRO A 209 -4.89 -10.54 22.24
N PHE A 210 -5.90 -11.39 22.14
CA PHE A 210 -7.19 -11.00 21.58
C PHE A 210 -7.87 -9.90 22.41
N GLU A 211 -7.72 -9.95 23.71
CA GLU A 211 -8.25 -8.96 24.66
C GLU A 211 -7.68 -7.57 24.36
N ARG A 212 -6.39 -7.48 24.04
CA ARG A 212 -5.75 -6.22 23.63
C ARG A 212 -6.35 -5.70 22.31
N ILE A 213 -6.54 -6.59 21.32
CA ILE A 213 -7.15 -6.23 20.03
C ILE A 213 -8.56 -5.66 20.24
N GLN A 214 -9.34 -6.28 21.14
CA GLN A 214 -10.66 -5.80 21.48
C GLN A 214 -10.62 -4.42 22.15
N GLU A 215 -9.75 -4.21 23.14
CA GLU A 215 -9.60 -2.92 23.83
C GLU A 215 -9.12 -1.82 22.86
N GLU A 216 -8.18 -2.13 21.96
CA GLU A 216 -7.73 -1.20 20.94
C GLU A 216 -8.87 -0.84 19.97
N LEU A 217 -9.65 -1.82 19.48
CA LEU A 217 -10.80 -1.55 18.62
C LEU A 217 -11.83 -0.65 19.32
N GLU A 218 -12.16 -0.93 20.58
CA GLU A 218 -13.10 -0.10 21.35
C GLU A 218 -12.63 1.35 21.45
N LEU A 219 -11.32 1.56 21.63
CA LEU A 219 -10.72 2.90 21.64
C LEU A 219 -10.78 3.56 20.25
N LEU A 220 -10.41 2.85 19.17
CA LEU A 220 -10.45 3.39 17.80
C LEU A 220 -11.87 3.81 17.40
N VAL A 221 -12.88 3.02 17.77
CA VAL A 221 -14.30 3.35 17.57
C VAL A 221 -14.70 4.57 18.39
N GLN A 222 -14.30 4.64 19.68
CA GLN A 222 -14.59 5.77 20.54
C GLN A 222 -14.00 7.08 20.00
N GLU A 223 -12.77 7.04 19.48
CA GLU A 223 -12.05 8.19 18.90
C GLU A 223 -12.44 8.46 17.44
N GLN A 224 -13.45 7.76 16.91
CA GLN A 224 -14.02 7.95 15.57
C GLN A 224 -12.99 7.83 14.43
N VAL A 225 -12.04 6.90 14.57
CA VAL A 225 -11.10 6.56 13.51
C VAL A 225 -11.88 5.94 12.33
N ARG A 226 -11.64 6.45 11.11
CA ARG A 226 -12.39 6.03 9.92
C ARG A 226 -11.65 5.05 9.03
N ASN A 227 -10.32 5.12 9.00
CA ASN A 227 -9.50 4.27 8.14
C ASN A 227 -8.49 3.49 8.97
N VAL A 228 -8.49 2.17 8.84
CA VAL A 228 -7.58 1.27 9.54
C VAL A 228 -6.85 0.40 8.54
N PHE A 229 -5.54 0.57 8.42
CA PHE A 229 -4.70 -0.35 7.66
C PHE A 229 -4.09 -1.39 8.62
N VAL A 230 -4.49 -2.65 8.45
CA VAL A 230 -3.98 -3.76 9.25
C VAL A 230 -2.63 -4.21 8.70
N LEU A 231 -1.58 -4.08 9.54
CA LEU A 231 -0.18 -4.34 9.15
C LEU A 231 0.22 -5.82 9.13
N ASP A 232 -0.71 -6.73 9.42
CA ASP A 232 -0.42 -8.16 9.43
C ASP A 232 0.01 -8.65 8.04
N PRO A 233 1.25 -9.16 7.82
CA PRO A 233 1.76 -9.47 6.48
C PRO A 233 0.99 -10.58 5.75
N THR A 234 0.17 -11.32 6.47
CA THR A 234 -0.80 -12.30 5.95
C THR A 234 -1.90 -12.46 6.99
N PHE A 235 -2.89 -11.59 6.92
CA PHE A 235 -3.96 -11.54 7.91
C PHE A 235 -4.73 -12.87 8.00
N ASN A 236 -5.00 -13.52 6.86
CA ASN A 236 -5.76 -14.78 6.79
C ASN A 236 -4.94 -16.06 6.98
N LEU A 237 -3.79 -15.98 7.68
CA LEU A 237 -2.90 -17.13 7.89
C LEU A 237 -3.51 -18.21 8.77
N ASP A 238 -4.11 -17.83 9.90
CA ASP A 238 -4.77 -18.72 10.87
C ASP A 238 -6.29 -18.51 10.77
N LYS A 239 -6.99 -19.48 10.15
CA LYS A 239 -8.43 -19.39 9.91
C LYS A 239 -9.22 -19.11 11.20
N GLN A 240 -8.89 -19.78 12.31
CA GLN A 240 -9.63 -19.64 13.56
C GLN A 240 -9.48 -18.23 14.14
N ARG A 241 -8.25 -17.71 14.15
CA ARG A 241 -7.97 -16.34 14.59
C ARG A 241 -8.63 -15.32 13.67
N THR A 242 -8.48 -15.48 12.35
CA THR A 242 -9.10 -14.60 11.34
C THR A 242 -10.60 -14.53 11.53
N THR A 243 -11.28 -15.67 11.61
CA THR A 243 -12.73 -15.72 11.87
C THR A 243 -13.10 -14.95 13.13
N ARG A 244 -12.37 -15.18 14.23
CA ARG A 244 -12.65 -14.51 15.52
C ARG A 244 -12.48 -12.99 15.43
N ILE A 245 -11.45 -12.52 14.72
CA ILE A 245 -11.21 -11.07 14.56
C ILE A 245 -12.28 -10.46 13.65
N LEU A 246 -12.55 -11.05 12.47
CA LEU A 246 -13.57 -10.53 11.55
C LEU A 246 -14.96 -10.48 12.19
N THR A 247 -15.32 -11.50 12.99
CA THR A 247 -16.58 -11.48 13.77
C THR A 247 -16.60 -10.32 14.76
N LEU A 248 -15.50 -10.08 15.49
CA LEU A 248 -15.40 -8.94 16.41
C LEU A 248 -15.58 -7.60 15.67
N LEU A 249 -14.93 -7.45 14.50
CA LEU A 249 -15.05 -6.24 13.69
C LEU A 249 -16.49 -6.03 13.20
N ALA A 250 -17.12 -7.08 12.66
CA ALA A 250 -18.52 -7.02 12.20
C ALA A 250 -19.52 -6.68 13.32
N GLU A 251 -19.24 -7.11 14.57
CA GLU A 251 -20.10 -6.83 15.71
C GLU A 251 -19.89 -5.42 16.32
N ARG A 252 -18.71 -4.83 16.16
CA ARG A 252 -18.31 -3.65 16.95
C ARG A 252 -17.95 -2.43 16.12
N ALA A 253 -17.42 -2.61 14.92
CA ALA A 253 -17.01 -1.49 14.07
C ALA A 253 -18.23 -0.80 13.45
N PRO A 254 -18.24 0.54 13.37
CA PRO A 254 -19.23 1.28 12.59
C PRO A 254 -19.13 0.94 11.10
N LEU A 255 -20.25 1.06 10.37
CA LEU A 255 -20.31 0.75 8.94
C LEU A 255 -19.44 1.68 8.07
N ASP A 256 -19.12 2.88 8.56
CA ASP A 256 -18.26 3.87 7.90
C ASP A 256 -16.79 3.76 8.31
N MET A 257 -16.43 2.74 9.12
CA MET A 257 -15.03 2.44 9.46
C MET A 257 -14.44 1.48 8.45
N HIS A 258 -13.57 1.98 7.59
CA HIS A 258 -12.96 1.20 6.52
C HIS A 258 -11.69 0.49 6.98
N PHE A 259 -11.58 -0.81 6.64
CA PHE A 259 -10.41 -1.64 6.93
C PHE A 259 -9.69 -2.06 5.65
N THR A 260 -8.37 -1.96 5.64
CA THR A 260 -7.54 -2.55 4.58
C THR A 260 -6.74 -3.71 5.14
N PHE A 261 -6.76 -4.87 4.47
CA PHE A 261 -6.06 -6.08 4.90
C PHE A 261 -5.15 -6.62 3.79
N GLU A 262 -3.97 -7.11 4.18
CA GLU A 262 -3.10 -7.88 3.29
C GLU A 262 -3.38 -9.39 3.41
N LEU A 263 -3.63 -10.04 2.28
CA LEU A 263 -4.06 -11.43 2.23
C LEU A 263 -3.23 -12.28 1.27
N ARG A 264 -3.39 -13.59 1.44
CA ARG A 264 -3.03 -14.59 0.43
C ARG A 264 -4.28 -15.27 -0.10
N ALA A 265 -4.49 -15.18 -1.42
CA ALA A 265 -5.71 -15.72 -2.06
C ALA A 265 -5.90 -17.21 -1.81
N GLU A 266 -4.83 -18.00 -1.81
CA GLU A 266 -4.90 -19.45 -1.60
C GLU A 266 -5.45 -19.86 -0.23
N LEU A 267 -5.44 -18.95 0.77
CA LEU A 267 -5.96 -19.17 2.12
C LEU A 267 -7.42 -18.71 2.30
N LEU A 268 -8.03 -18.08 1.28
CA LEU A 268 -9.44 -17.71 1.32
C LEU A 268 -10.34 -18.95 1.23
N ASP A 269 -11.48 -18.89 1.90
CA ASP A 269 -12.61 -19.80 1.72
C ASP A 269 -13.94 -19.03 1.82
N GLU A 270 -15.05 -19.73 1.63
CA GLU A 270 -16.40 -19.14 1.64
C GLU A 270 -16.70 -18.46 2.99
N ASP A 271 -16.40 -19.14 4.12
CA ASP A 271 -16.70 -18.60 5.46
C ASP A 271 -15.96 -17.27 5.71
N ILE A 272 -14.67 -17.19 5.32
CA ILE A 272 -13.85 -15.98 5.47
C ILE A 272 -14.34 -14.87 4.52
N ALA A 273 -14.71 -15.23 3.28
CA ALA A 273 -15.25 -14.28 2.31
C ALA A 273 -16.61 -13.72 2.78
N ASP A 274 -17.48 -14.55 3.35
CA ASP A 274 -18.77 -14.11 3.92
C ASP A 274 -18.60 -13.10 5.07
N LEU A 275 -17.55 -13.28 5.89
CA LEU A 275 -17.23 -12.34 6.97
C LEU A 275 -16.68 -11.01 6.43
N PHE A 276 -15.80 -11.04 5.44
CA PHE A 276 -15.33 -9.80 4.80
C PHE A 276 -16.49 -9.02 4.14
N GLY A 277 -17.46 -9.73 3.55
CA GLY A 277 -18.66 -9.09 2.97
C GLY A 277 -19.56 -8.36 3.98
N GLN A 278 -19.33 -8.53 5.28
CA GLN A 278 -20.06 -7.81 6.34
C GLN A 278 -19.35 -6.52 6.79
N LEU A 279 -18.17 -6.22 6.24
CA LEU A 279 -17.33 -5.09 6.63
C LEU A 279 -17.18 -4.08 5.50
N CYS A 280 -17.05 -2.82 5.83
CA CYS A 280 -16.48 -1.83 4.92
C CYS A 280 -14.97 -2.10 4.83
N CYS A 281 -14.52 -2.80 3.78
CA CYS A 281 -13.12 -3.18 3.67
C CYS A 281 -12.62 -3.28 2.24
N SER A 282 -11.30 -3.18 2.09
CA SER A 282 -10.56 -3.52 0.88
C SER A 282 -9.44 -4.51 1.19
N LEU A 283 -9.15 -5.38 0.23
CA LEU A 283 -8.20 -6.47 0.40
C LEU A 283 -7.03 -6.29 -0.56
N GLN A 284 -5.80 -6.31 -0.07
CA GLN A 284 -4.60 -6.28 -0.90
C GLN A 284 -4.02 -7.68 -1.02
N ILE A 285 -3.87 -8.15 -2.25
CA ILE A 285 -3.52 -9.54 -2.55
C ILE A 285 -2.29 -9.60 -3.46
N GLY A 286 -1.18 -10.12 -2.92
CA GLY A 286 0.03 -10.28 -3.70
C GLY A 286 -0.12 -11.38 -4.76
N LEU A 287 -0.19 -11.03 -6.03
CA LEU A 287 -0.06 -11.95 -7.18
C LEU A 287 1.40 -12.05 -7.63
N GLN A 288 2.07 -10.93 -7.76
CA GLN A 288 3.46 -10.68 -8.15
C GLN A 288 3.74 -11.00 -9.64
N SER A 289 3.30 -12.13 -10.16
CA SER A 289 3.37 -12.59 -11.55
C SER A 289 2.30 -13.66 -11.80
N SER A 290 1.88 -13.87 -13.02
CA SER A 290 1.00 -14.98 -13.39
C SER A 290 1.77 -16.23 -13.85
N HIS A 291 3.11 -16.20 -13.81
CA HIS A 291 3.97 -17.27 -14.31
C HIS A 291 4.55 -18.11 -13.17
N GLN A 292 4.23 -19.41 -13.18
CA GLN A 292 4.60 -20.35 -12.10
C GLN A 292 6.12 -20.48 -11.90
N ASP A 293 6.92 -20.46 -12.97
CA ASP A 293 8.38 -20.55 -12.90
C ASP A 293 9.01 -19.26 -12.35
N THR A 294 8.53 -18.09 -12.74
CA THR A 294 8.90 -16.79 -12.17
C THR A 294 8.60 -16.76 -10.67
N LEU A 295 7.41 -17.22 -10.27
CA LEU A 295 7.02 -17.27 -8.86
C LEU A 295 7.82 -18.32 -8.08
N ALA A 296 8.14 -19.45 -8.68
CA ALA A 296 9.01 -20.46 -8.07
C ALA A 296 10.43 -19.93 -7.80
N ALA A 297 10.97 -19.08 -8.68
CA ALA A 297 12.28 -18.43 -8.49
C ALA A 297 12.33 -17.49 -7.29
N ILE A 298 11.19 -17.01 -6.82
CA ILE A 298 11.06 -16.16 -5.62
C ILE A 298 10.41 -16.89 -4.43
N ASN A 299 10.48 -18.24 -4.42
CA ASN A 299 9.92 -19.09 -3.36
C ASN A 299 8.39 -18.96 -3.17
N ARG A 300 7.64 -18.65 -4.23
CA ARG A 300 6.17 -18.67 -4.20
C ARG A 300 5.64 -19.84 -5.01
N ARG A 301 4.63 -20.51 -4.46
CA ARG A 301 3.82 -21.47 -5.20
C ARG A 301 2.62 -20.76 -5.78
N PHE A 302 2.26 -21.12 -7.00
CA PHE A 302 1.14 -20.53 -7.69
C PHE A 302 0.38 -21.61 -8.47
N ASP A 303 -0.92 -21.60 -8.32
CA ASP A 303 -1.88 -22.37 -9.10
C ASP A 303 -2.92 -21.37 -9.63
N GLN A 304 -2.87 -21.11 -10.92
CA GLN A 304 -3.68 -20.09 -11.58
C GLN A 304 -5.18 -20.39 -11.46
N GLU A 305 -5.58 -21.67 -11.59
CA GLU A 305 -6.98 -22.04 -11.49
C GLU A 305 -7.50 -21.89 -10.05
N LEU A 306 -6.70 -22.31 -9.08
CA LEU A 306 -7.02 -22.12 -7.66
C LEU A 306 -7.13 -20.63 -7.33
N PHE A 307 -6.19 -19.81 -7.77
CA PHE A 307 -6.19 -18.37 -7.55
C PHE A 307 -7.48 -17.75 -8.09
N SER A 308 -7.81 -17.99 -9.37
CA SER A 308 -9.03 -17.46 -9.98
C SER A 308 -10.30 -17.91 -9.27
N ARG A 309 -10.38 -19.18 -8.82
CA ARG A 309 -11.53 -19.65 -8.01
C ARG A 309 -11.65 -18.91 -6.68
N LYS A 310 -10.54 -18.59 -6.03
CA LYS A 310 -10.52 -17.86 -4.75
C LYS A 310 -10.90 -16.39 -4.93
N ILE A 311 -10.37 -15.74 -5.96
CA ILE A 311 -10.73 -14.36 -6.30
C ILE A 311 -12.23 -14.24 -6.66
N LYS A 312 -12.78 -15.24 -7.34
CA LYS A 312 -14.20 -15.28 -7.66
C LYS A 312 -15.10 -15.18 -6.41
N LEU A 313 -14.67 -15.72 -5.26
CA LEU A 313 -15.42 -15.58 -4.01
C LEU A 313 -15.58 -14.13 -3.57
N LEU A 314 -14.58 -13.27 -3.85
CA LEU A 314 -14.62 -11.85 -3.55
C LEU A 314 -15.54 -11.11 -4.52
N ASN A 315 -15.39 -11.36 -5.82
CA ASN A 315 -16.25 -10.76 -6.86
C ASN A 315 -17.74 -11.07 -6.65
N GLU A 316 -18.07 -12.33 -6.30
CA GLU A 316 -19.46 -12.75 -6.05
C GLU A 316 -20.10 -12.07 -4.84
N ARG A 317 -19.28 -11.48 -3.94
CA ARG A 317 -19.71 -10.76 -2.73
C ARG A 317 -19.55 -9.25 -2.82
N GLY A 318 -19.10 -8.74 -3.97
CA GLY A 318 -18.86 -7.31 -4.16
C GLY A 318 -17.73 -6.75 -3.27
N ILE A 319 -16.78 -7.61 -2.81
CA ILE A 319 -15.69 -7.17 -1.95
C ILE A 319 -14.61 -6.52 -2.80
N ALA A 320 -14.25 -5.28 -2.48
CA ALA A 320 -13.16 -4.56 -3.14
C ALA A 320 -11.80 -5.20 -2.83
N PHE A 321 -10.98 -5.42 -3.86
CA PHE A 321 -9.62 -5.94 -3.69
C PHE A 321 -8.66 -5.39 -4.73
N GLY A 322 -7.40 -5.26 -4.34
CA GLY A 322 -6.26 -4.93 -5.20
C GLY A 322 -5.37 -6.14 -5.45
N LEU A 323 -4.65 -6.11 -6.57
CA LEU A 323 -3.63 -7.11 -6.91
C LEU A 323 -2.26 -6.46 -7.07
N ASP A 324 -1.24 -7.03 -6.40
CA ASP A 324 0.15 -6.60 -6.54
C ASP A 324 0.86 -7.36 -7.64
N LEU A 325 1.62 -6.64 -8.46
CA LEU A 325 2.57 -7.17 -9.45
C LEU A 325 3.97 -6.60 -9.21
N ILE A 326 5.00 -7.36 -9.59
CA ILE A 326 6.40 -6.92 -9.48
C ILE A 326 7.09 -6.98 -10.84
N ILE A 327 7.66 -5.85 -11.27
CA ILE A 327 8.54 -5.76 -12.45
C ILE A 327 9.97 -6.14 -12.06
N GLY A 328 10.64 -6.95 -12.89
CA GLY A 328 12.07 -7.26 -12.72
C GLY A 328 12.34 -8.52 -11.91
N LEU A 329 11.36 -9.38 -11.72
CA LEU A 329 11.55 -10.71 -11.13
C LEU A 329 12.45 -11.59 -12.02
N PRO A 330 13.25 -12.52 -11.44
CA PRO A 330 14.08 -13.45 -12.20
C PRO A 330 13.26 -14.28 -13.19
N GLY A 331 13.74 -14.38 -14.44
CA GLY A 331 13.08 -15.14 -15.51
C GLY A 331 11.85 -14.46 -16.10
N ASP A 332 11.53 -13.20 -15.67
CA ASP A 332 10.40 -12.46 -16.23
C ASP A 332 10.85 -11.56 -17.39
N THR A 333 10.18 -11.69 -18.53
CA THR A 333 10.37 -10.85 -19.71
C THR A 333 9.29 -9.78 -19.77
N PHE A 334 9.49 -8.73 -20.59
CA PHE A 334 8.45 -7.74 -20.81
C PHE A 334 7.14 -8.35 -21.33
N GLU A 335 7.22 -9.35 -22.20
CA GLU A 335 6.02 -10.03 -22.71
C GLU A 335 5.29 -10.83 -21.62
N ARG A 336 6.03 -11.51 -20.74
CA ARG A 336 5.46 -12.24 -19.60
C ARG A 336 4.85 -11.27 -18.58
N PHE A 337 5.49 -10.15 -18.32
CA PHE A 337 4.93 -9.09 -17.47
C PHE A 337 3.62 -8.54 -18.06
N ARG A 338 3.54 -8.29 -19.37
CA ARG A 338 2.28 -7.92 -20.04
C ARG A 338 1.18 -8.97 -19.82
N GLN A 339 1.51 -10.25 -19.96
CA GLN A 339 0.57 -11.35 -19.70
C GLN A 339 0.12 -11.37 -18.24
N SER A 340 1.01 -11.03 -17.29
CA SER A 340 0.65 -10.90 -15.87
C SER A 340 -0.32 -9.73 -15.63
N VAL A 341 -0.16 -8.60 -16.32
CA VAL A 341 -1.11 -7.48 -16.28
C VAL A 341 -2.46 -7.90 -16.89
N ASP A 342 -2.45 -8.58 -18.06
CA ASP A 342 -3.68 -9.06 -18.70
C ASP A 342 -4.42 -10.07 -17.80
N TYR A 343 -3.70 -10.96 -17.13
CA TYR A 343 -4.26 -11.90 -16.16
C TYR A 343 -4.82 -11.18 -14.92
N ALA A 344 -4.08 -10.21 -14.36
CA ALA A 344 -4.55 -9.44 -13.21
C ALA A 344 -5.86 -8.69 -13.53
N VAL A 345 -5.92 -7.98 -14.67
CA VAL A 345 -7.14 -7.31 -15.13
C VAL A 345 -8.29 -8.30 -15.29
N SER A 346 -8.03 -9.53 -15.81
CA SER A 346 -9.09 -10.55 -15.98
C SER A 346 -9.73 -11.01 -14.68
N GLN A 347 -9.09 -10.77 -13.53
CA GLN A 347 -9.64 -11.07 -12.20
C GLN A 347 -10.57 -9.95 -11.69
N LYS A 348 -10.70 -8.83 -12.40
CA LYS A 348 -11.53 -7.65 -12.07
C LYS A 348 -11.20 -7.02 -10.70
N PRO A 349 -9.92 -6.78 -10.34
CA PRO A 349 -9.60 -6.06 -9.12
C PRO A 349 -9.98 -4.58 -9.22
N SER A 350 -10.26 -3.94 -8.09
CA SER A 350 -10.52 -2.49 -8.04
C SER A 350 -9.27 -1.67 -8.40
N ASN A 351 -8.10 -2.16 -7.99
CA ASN A 351 -6.80 -1.55 -8.29
C ASN A 351 -5.74 -2.61 -8.59
N ILE A 352 -4.71 -2.21 -9.33
CA ILE A 352 -3.52 -3.03 -9.59
C ILE A 352 -2.32 -2.20 -9.20
N ASP A 353 -1.61 -2.63 -8.15
CA ASP A 353 -0.38 -1.99 -7.69
C ASP A 353 0.83 -2.69 -8.29
N ILE A 354 1.58 -1.96 -9.09
CA ILE A 354 2.75 -2.50 -9.79
C ILE A 354 4.01 -1.90 -9.18
N PHE A 355 4.87 -2.75 -8.63
CA PHE A 355 6.12 -2.35 -7.99
C PHE A 355 7.32 -2.72 -8.86
N GLN A 356 8.31 -1.83 -8.93
CA GLN A 356 9.62 -2.20 -9.43
C GLN A 356 10.37 -2.96 -8.32
N LEU A 357 10.94 -4.12 -8.63
CA LEU A 357 11.67 -4.91 -7.64
C LEU A 357 12.81 -4.09 -7.03
N ALA A 358 12.82 -4.04 -5.69
CA ALA A 358 13.91 -3.51 -4.90
C ALA A 358 14.71 -4.68 -4.27
N LEU A 359 16.01 -4.69 -4.43
CA LEU A 359 16.88 -5.68 -3.79
C LEU A 359 17.24 -5.24 -2.38
N LEU A 360 16.31 -5.42 -1.46
CA LEU A 360 16.47 -5.02 -0.07
C LEU A 360 17.63 -5.77 0.59
N PRO A 361 18.57 -5.09 1.23
CA PRO A 361 19.72 -5.74 1.88
C PRO A 361 19.29 -6.84 2.85
N GLY A 362 19.96 -7.98 2.78
CA GLY A 362 19.68 -9.15 3.60
C GLY A 362 18.49 -10.02 3.15
N THR A 363 17.83 -9.71 2.03
CA THR A 363 16.88 -10.63 1.40
C THR A 363 17.61 -11.68 0.56
N LEU A 364 16.99 -12.84 0.38
CA LEU A 364 17.59 -13.92 -0.40
C LEU A 364 17.90 -13.50 -1.85
N ILE A 365 17.01 -12.71 -2.46
CA ILE A 365 17.22 -12.25 -3.84
C ILE A 365 18.39 -11.26 -3.94
N ALA A 366 18.60 -10.42 -2.92
CA ALA A 366 19.75 -9.52 -2.86
C ALA A 366 21.07 -10.31 -2.72
N GLU A 367 21.10 -11.36 -1.89
CA GLU A 367 22.26 -12.25 -1.75
C GLU A 367 22.58 -13.02 -3.05
N GLN A 368 21.58 -13.29 -3.86
CA GLN A 368 21.71 -14.02 -5.12
C GLN A 368 21.84 -13.12 -6.35
N ALA A 369 21.80 -11.79 -6.21
CA ALA A 369 21.75 -10.83 -7.31
C ALA A 369 22.84 -11.03 -8.36
N GLU A 370 24.10 -11.21 -7.93
CA GLU A 370 25.24 -11.44 -8.82
C GLU A 370 25.07 -12.76 -9.60
N SER A 371 24.69 -13.85 -8.93
CA SER A 371 24.49 -15.15 -9.56
C SER A 371 23.30 -15.18 -10.52
N LEU A 372 22.29 -14.36 -10.27
CA LEU A 372 21.11 -14.16 -11.13
C LEU A 372 21.36 -13.12 -12.24
N GLY A 373 22.53 -12.46 -12.25
CA GLY A 373 22.87 -11.42 -13.23
C GLY A 373 21.98 -10.18 -13.13
N ILE A 374 21.43 -9.89 -11.93
CA ILE A 374 20.57 -8.73 -11.69
C ILE A 374 21.44 -7.51 -11.42
N VAL A 375 21.22 -6.45 -12.18
CA VAL A 375 21.82 -5.12 -11.94
C VAL A 375 20.83 -4.24 -11.21
N HIS A 376 21.25 -3.64 -10.11
CA HIS A 376 20.40 -2.78 -9.27
C HIS A 376 21.17 -1.56 -8.76
N GLN A 377 20.45 -0.62 -8.17
CA GLN A 377 21.04 0.52 -7.45
C GLN A 377 21.74 0.03 -6.17
N GLU A 378 22.94 0.52 -5.91
CA GLU A 378 23.71 0.19 -4.69
C GLU A 378 23.16 0.89 -3.43
N GLN A 379 22.44 1.98 -3.63
CA GLN A 379 21.86 2.79 -2.56
C GLN A 379 20.33 2.71 -2.59
N SER A 380 19.70 3.05 -1.46
CA SER A 380 18.26 3.20 -1.38
C SER A 380 17.74 4.08 -2.54
N PRO A 381 16.69 3.63 -3.22
CA PRO A 381 15.75 2.53 -2.94
C PRO A 381 16.11 1.15 -3.53
N TYR A 382 17.36 0.87 -3.91
CA TYR A 382 17.89 -0.42 -4.37
C TYR A 382 17.16 -1.04 -5.58
N LEU A 383 16.56 -0.21 -6.42
CA LEU A 383 15.73 -0.66 -7.54
C LEU A 383 16.54 -1.44 -8.58
N VAL A 384 15.95 -2.50 -9.11
CA VAL A 384 16.49 -3.28 -10.24
C VAL A 384 16.58 -2.40 -11.47
N CYS A 385 17.77 -2.35 -12.09
CA CYS A 385 18.04 -1.62 -13.32
C CYS A 385 17.95 -2.50 -14.58
N SER A 386 18.24 -3.80 -14.42
CA SER A 386 18.05 -4.82 -15.47
C SER A 386 18.19 -6.23 -14.89
N THR A 387 17.65 -7.21 -15.62
CA THR A 387 17.92 -8.63 -15.44
C THR A 387 18.36 -9.22 -16.78
N PRO A 388 18.89 -10.45 -16.84
CA PRO A 388 19.20 -11.12 -18.10
C PRO A 388 18.01 -11.21 -19.07
N ASP A 389 16.80 -11.35 -18.53
CA ASP A 389 15.56 -11.51 -19.30
C ASP A 389 14.80 -10.19 -19.51
N LEU A 390 15.14 -9.13 -18.74
CA LEU A 390 14.53 -7.81 -18.81
C LEU A 390 15.63 -6.73 -18.94
N PRO A 391 16.20 -6.52 -20.14
CA PRO A 391 17.20 -5.48 -20.38
C PRO A 391 16.62 -4.06 -20.14
N PRO A 392 17.46 -3.01 -19.99
CA PRO A 392 17.01 -1.67 -19.60
C PRO A 392 15.91 -1.08 -20.48
N THR A 393 15.94 -1.34 -21.79
CA THR A 393 14.90 -0.88 -22.72
C THR A 393 13.55 -1.54 -22.48
N CYS A 394 13.55 -2.83 -22.15
CA CYS A 394 12.34 -3.58 -21.80
C CYS A 394 11.82 -3.20 -20.41
N LEU A 395 12.72 -2.95 -19.46
CA LEU A 395 12.36 -2.43 -18.15
C LEU A 395 11.65 -1.07 -18.27
N GLN A 396 12.15 -0.17 -19.11
CA GLN A 396 11.50 1.11 -19.39
C GLN A 396 10.10 0.95 -19.99
N GLN A 397 9.90 -0.01 -20.88
CA GLN A 397 8.57 -0.33 -21.41
C GLN A 397 7.63 -0.86 -20.32
N ALA A 398 8.13 -1.69 -19.41
CA ALA A 398 7.36 -2.19 -18.27
C ALA A 398 6.95 -1.06 -17.30
N LEU A 399 7.86 -0.13 -17.03
CA LEU A 399 7.57 1.06 -16.19
C LEU A 399 6.53 1.97 -16.85
N ARG A 400 6.59 2.17 -18.18
CA ARG A 400 5.54 2.92 -18.90
C ARG A 400 4.19 2.22 -18.84
N LEU A 401 4.16 0.87 -18.91
CA LEU A 401 2.92 0.11 -18.75
C LEU A 401 2.38 0.26 -17.31
N LYS A 402 3.28 0.25 -16.29
CA LYS A 402 2.92 0.53 -14.90
C LYS A 402 2.23 1.90 -14.78
N GLU A 403 2.88 2.98 -15.24
CA GLU A 403 2.33 4.33 -15.18
C GLU A 403 0.96 4.44 -15.87
N ALA A 404 0.81 3.78 -17.02
CA ALA A 404 -0.46 3.73 -17.73
C ALA A 404 -1.52 2.94 -16.96
N CYS A 405 -1.15 1.86 -16.30
CA CYS A 405 -2.04 1.07 -15.46
C CYS A 405 -2.49 1.87 -14.23
N ASP A 406 -1.55 2.50 -13.52
CA ASP A 406 -1.85 3.34 -12.36
C ASP A 406 -2.83 4.47 -12.73
N LEU A 407 -2.57 5.17 -13.84
CA LEU A 407 -3.39 6.30 -14.25
C LEU A 407 -4.73 5.87 -14.84
N PHE A 408 -4.71 4.95 -15.81
CA PHE A 408 -5.91 4.59 -16.57
C PHE A 408 -6.80 3.60 -15.84
N TYR A 409 -6.21 2.57 -15.20
CA TYR A 409 -6.97 1.50 -14.55
C TYR A 409 -7.30 1.83 -13.10
N THR A 410 -6.29 2.11 -12.28
CA THR A 410 -6.46 2.32 -10.84
C THR A 410 -7.09 3.68 -10.55
N LYS A 411 -6.45 4.80 -10.90
CA LYS A 411 -6.99 6.15 -10.67
C LYS A 411 -8.23 6.44 -11.51
N GLY A 412 -8.25 5.95 -12.75
CA GLY A 412 -9.38 6.10 -13.65
C GLY A 412 -10.51 5.08 -13.45
N GLN A 413 -10.44 4.24 -12.40
CA GLN A 413 -11.49 3.29 -11.98
C GLN A 413 -12.05 2.45 -13.13
N ALA A 414 -11.17 1.93 -14.00
CA ALA A 414 -11.58 1.26 -15.23
C ALA A 414 -11.97 -0.23 -15.05
N CYS A 415 -11.97 -0.75 -13.82
CA CYS A 415 -12.14 -2.17 -13.52
C CYS A 415 -13.43 -2.79 -14.10
N MET A 416 -14.52 -2.06 -14.14
CA MET A 416 -15.81 -2.56 -14.65
C MET A 416 -15.88 -2.59 -16.18
N TRP A 417 -15.35 -1.60 -16.84
CA TRP A 417 -15.61 -1.40 -18.28
C TRP A 417 -14.41 -1.65 -19.20
N ILE A 418 -13.18 -1.83 -18.67
CA ILE A 418 -11.97 -2.06 -19.52
C ILE A 418 -12.10 -3.29 -20.40
N HIS A 419 -12.79 -4.35 -19.92
CA HIS A 419 -13.04 -5.56 -20.71
C HIS A 419 -13.90 -5.27 -21.93
N SER A 420 -14.96 -4.49 -21.78
CA SER A 420 -15.83 -4.06 -22.87
C SER A 420 -15.09 -3.19 -23.89
N ALA A 421 -14.18 -2.32 -23.41
CA ALA A 421 -13.32 -1.53 -24.30
C ALA A 421 -12.36 -2.43 -25.10
N CYS A 422 -11.71 -3.39 -24.43
CA CYS A 422 -10.78 -4.34 -25.06
C CYS A 422 -11.48 -5.24 -26.07
N ASP A 423 -12.65 -5.75 -25.71
CA ASP A 423 -13.50 -6.57 -26.59
C ASP A 423 -13.94 -5.76 -27.82
N GLY A 424 -14.45 -4.54 -27.64
CA GLY A 424 -14.81 -3.65 -28.74
C GLY A 424 -13.67 -3.35 -29.70
N LEU A 425 -12.43 -3.30 -29.21
CA LEU A 425 -11.22 -3.01 -29.98
C LEU A 425 -10.50 -4.27 -30.52
N ASP A 426 -10.92 -5.49 -30.16
CA ASP A 426 -10.23 -6.77 -30.41
C ASP A 426 -8.77 -6.72 -29.91
N THR A 427 -8.57 -6.31 -28.64
CA THR A 427 -7.23 -6.11 -28.07
C THR A 427 -7.16 -6.64 -26.64
N THR A 428 -5.93 -6.70 -26.08
CA THR A 428 -5.73 -7.06 -24.67
C THR A 428 -5.60 -5.81 -23.79
N PRO A 429 -5.88 -5.89 -22.48
CA PRO A 429 -5.71 -4.77 -21.56
C PRO A 429 -4.32 -4.15 -21.61
N SER A 430 -3.25 -4.96 -21.58
CA SER A 430 -1.87 -4.45 -21.65
C SER A 430 -1.56 -3.72 -22.97
N THR A 431 -2.15 -4.16 -24.08
CA THR A 431 -2.02 -3.48 -25.38
C THR A 431 -2.77 -2.15 -25.39
N LEU A 432 -3.98 -2.10 -24.83
CA LEU A 432 -4.77 -0.87 -24.69
C LEU A 432 -4.04 0.15 -23.82
N LEU A 433 -3.53 -0.28 -22.66
CA LEU A 433 -2.77 0.56 -21.73
C LEU A 433 -1.48 1.10 -22.36
N LEU A 434 -0.74 0.31 -23.13
CA LEU A 434 0.41 0.79 -23.89
C LEU A 434 0.03 1.79 -25.00
N ALA A 435 -1.12 1.58 -25.65
CA ALA A 435 -1.64 2.55 -26.61
C ALA A 435 -2.00 3.87 -25.93
N PHE A 436 -2.57 3.81 -24.73
CA PHE A 436 -2.84 5.00 -23.89
C PHE A 436 -1.53 5.70 -23.49
N ALA A 437 -0.51 4.96 -23.01
CA ALA A 437 0.79 5.53 -22.71
C ALA A 437 1.40 6.30 -23.90
N ASN A 438 1.35 5.72 -25.10
CA ASN A 438 1.84 6.36 -26.32
C ASN A 438 1.04 7.61 -26.70
N TRP A 439 -0.29 7.57 -26.51
CA TRP A 439 -1.16 8.72 -26.75
C TRP A 439 -0.91 9.82 -25.72
N LEU A 440 -0.69 9.45 -24.46
CA LEU A 440 -0.40 10.39 -23.38
C LEU A 440 0.93 11.11 -23.60
N ASP A 441 2.00 10.39 -24.01
CA ASP A 441 3.29 10.99 -24.38
C ASP A 441 3.15 12.00 -25.52
N TYR A 442 2.33 11.67 -26.53
CA TYR A 442 2.03 12.62 -27.61
C TYR A 442 1.32 13.88 -27.09
N LYS A 443 0.38 13.73 -26.15
CA LYS A 443 -0.33 14.85 -25.52
C LYS A 443 0.55 15.69 -24.60
N LYS A 444 1.43 15.05 -23.81
CA LYS A 444 2.45 15.73 -22.99
C LYS A 444 3.35 16.64 -23.86
N ASN A 445 3.77 16.15 -25.03
CA ASN A 445 4.54 16.94 -25.99
C ASN A 445 3.75 18.13 -26.58
N GLN A 446 2.44 18.17 -26.40
CA GLN A 446 1.57 19.29 -26.78
C GLN A 446 1.21 20.21 -25.60
N GLY A 447 1.79 19.98 -24.43
CA GLY A 447 1.61 20.81 -23.23
C GLY A 447 0.54 20.30 -22.26
N LEU A 448 0.05 19.06 -22.41
CA LEU A 448 -0.83 18.44 -21.40
C LEU A 448 0.00 18.09 -20.16
N ASP A 449 -0.47 18.49 -18.99
CA ASP A 449 -0.03 17.98 -17.70
C ASP A 449 -1.02 16.91 -17.21
N PRO A 450 -0.63 15.63 -17.13
CA PRO A 450 -1.53 14.57 -16.68
C PRO A 450 -1.87 14.63 -15.20
N GLU A 451 -1.04 15.30 -14.37
CA GLU A 451 -1.28 15.43 -12.93
C GLU A 451 -2.38 16.44 -12.63
N GLU A 452 -2.54 17.45 -13.50
CA GLU A 452 -3.59 18.46 -13.40
C GLU A 452 -4.85 18.11 -14.22
N ALA A 453 -4.77 17.10 -15.09
CA ALA A 453 -5.85 16.75 -16.00
C ALA A 453 -6.89 15.84 -15.34
N ASP A 454 -8.16 16.06 -15.70
CA ASP A 454 -9.24 15.13 -15.34
C ASP A 454 -9.02 13.76 -16.03
N ILE A 455 -8.84 12.74 -15.22
CA ILE A 455 -8.53 11.39 -15.72
C ILE A 455 -9.70 10.79 -16.53
N TYR A 456 -10.93 11.06 -16.16
CA TYR A 456 -12.10 10.58 -16.88
C TYR A 456 -12.19 11.20 -18.29
N LEU A 457 -11.91 12.50 -18.39
CA LEU A 457 -11.83 13.19 -19.68
C LEU A 457 -10.66 12.66 -20.54
N LEU A 458 -9.52 12.31 -19.92
CA LEU A 458 -8.40 11.68 -20.63
C LEU A 458 -8.78 10.31 -21.19
N GLN A 459 -9.45 9.48 -20.41
CA GLN A 459 -9.94 8.17 -20.84
C GLN A 459 -10.92 8.30 -21.99
N GLU A 460 -11.93 9.19 -21.87
CA GLU A 460 -12.94 9.41 -22.89
C GLU A 460 -12.31 9.88 -24.21
N THR A 461 -11.45 10.93 -24.15
CA THR A 461 -10.76 11.47 -25.32
C THR A 461 -9.89 10.44 -26.03
N PHE A 462 -9.16 9.64 -25.25
CA PHE A 462 -8.31 8.57 -25.80
C PHE A 462 -9.16 7.48 -26.47
N LEU A 463 -10.20 6.99 -25.79
CA LEU A 463 -11.05 5.91 -26.29
C LEU A 463 -11.82 6.36 -27.54
N GLU A 464 -12.37 7.56 -27.57
CA GLU A 464 -13.01 8.10 -28.79
C GLU A 464 -12.04 8.10 -29.96
N ALA A 465 -10.80 8.59 -29.73
CA ALA A 465 -9.79 8.65 -30.78
C ALA A 465 -9.39 7.25 -31.30
N ILE A 466 -9.22 6.26 -30.42
CA ILE A 466 -8.80 4.92 -30.84
C ILE A 466 -9.93 4.14 -31.52
N PHE A 467 -11.17 4.25 -31.04
CA PHE A 467 -12.35 3.67 -31.70
C PHE A 467 -12.55 4.25 -33.11
N ARG A 468 -12.34 5.56 -33.29
CA ARG A 468 -12.36 6.23 -34.59
C ARG A 468 -11.24 5.74 -35.49
N LYS A 469 -10.01 5.67 -34.96
CA LYS A 469 -8.82 5.24 -35.72
C LYS A 469 -8.95 3.80 -36.21
N THR A 470 -9.60 2.93 -35.43
CA THR A 470 -9.78 1.51 -35.76
C THR A 470 -11.06 1.23 -36.57
N GLY A 471 -11.84 2.27 -36.93
CA GLY A 471 -13.10 2.13 -37.67
C GLY A 471 -14.25 1.54 -36.86
N LYS A 472 -14.15 1.54 -35.53
CA LYS A 472 -15.14 0.97 -34.61
C LYS A 472 -16.00 2.02 -33.92
N THR A 473 -16.05 3.23 -34.44
CA THR A 473 -16.85 4.36 -33.94
C THR A 473 -18.30 3.99 -33.58
N PRO A 474 -19.02 3.12 -34.35
CA PRO A 474 -20.40 2.75 -33.99
C PRO A 474 -20.58 2.02 -32.65
N LEU A 475 -19.51 1.46 -32.09
CA LEU A 475 -19.54 0.75 -30.78
C LEU A 475 -19.30 1.71 -29.61
N TYR A 476 -18.65 2.86 -29.88
CA TYR A 476 -18.21 3.78 -28.83
C TYR A 476 -19.35 4.35 -27.97
N PRO A 477 -20.54 4.71 -28.50
CA PRO A 477 -21.64 5.23 -27.67
C PRO A 477 -22.08 4.26 -26.55
N ALA A 478 -22.07 2.96 -26.79
CA ALA A 478 -22.41 1.96 -25.75
C ALA A 478 -21.33 1.91 -24.66
N LEU A 479 -20.06 1.90 -25.06
CA LEU A 479 -18.94 1.94 -24.09
C LEU A 479 -18.97 3.25 -23.30
N ARG A 480 -19.17 4.39 -23.94
CA ARG A 480 -19.22 5.70 -23.27
C ARG A 480 -20.33 5.73 -22.22
N SER A 481 -21.55 5.31 -22.57
CA SER A 481 -22.64 5.28 -21.60
C SER A 481 -22.35 4.35 -20.42
N TYR A 482 -21.68 3.22 -20.66
CA TYR A 482 -21.28 2.30 -19.59
C TYR A 482 -20.21 2.89 -18.67
N MET A 483 -19.21 3.58 -19.23
CA MET A 483 -18.20 4.32 -18.47
C MET A 483 -18.83 5.42 -17.62
N GLU A 484 -19.69 6.25 -18.23
CA GLU A 484 -20.35 7.37 -17.57
C GLU A 484 -21.26 6.91 -16.43
N LEU A 485 -22.02 5.83 -16.64
CA LEU A 485 -22.82 5.20 -15.59
C LEU A 485 -21.96 4.74 -14.42
N HIS A 486 -20.85 4.05 -14.69
CA HIS A 486 -19.96 3.54 -13.65
C HIS A 486 -19.26 4.68 -12.88
N GLN A 487 -18.76 5.70 -13.59
CA GLN A 487 -18.15 6.88 -12.96
C GLN A 487 -19.14 7.62 -12.06
N ALA A 488 -20.40 7.72 -12.48
CA ALA A 488 -21.46 8.33 -11.68
C ALA A 488 -21.75 7.55 -10.39
N ILE A 489 -21.75 6.23 -10.46
CA ILE A 489 -21.94 5.35 -9.28
C ILE A 489 -20.76 5.56 -8.31
N CYS A 490 -19.51 5.58 -8.79
CA CYS A 490 -18.36 5.86 -7.97
C CYS A 490 -18.45 7.25 -7.32
N PHE A 491 -18.81 8.28 -8.10
CA PHE A 491 -18.97 9.64 -7.58
C PHE A 491 -20.05 9.71 -6.48
N LEU A 492 -21.20 9.06 -6.71
CA LEU A 492 -22.28 8.99 -5.71
C LEU A 492 -21.79 8.35 -4.39
N HIS A 493 -21.07 7.23 -4.47
CA HIS A 493 -20.54 6.55 -3.29
C HIS A 493 -19.45 7.36 -2.58
N ASP A 494 -18.59 8.08 -3.33
CA ASP A 494 -17.49 8.86 -2.76
C ASP A 494 -17.97 10.17 -2.10
N THR A 495 -19.01 10.81 -2.66
CA THR A 495 -19.45 12.14 -2.23
C THR A 495 -20.81 12.15 -1.54
N GLY A 496 -21.64 11.15 -1.76
CA GLY A 496 -23.06 11.14 -1.37
C GLY A 496 -23.93 12.10 -2.22
N GLU A 497 -23.38 12.72 -3.27
CA GLU A 497 -24.10 13.64 -4.14
C GLU A 497 -24.58 12.92 -5.40
N SER A 498 -25.83 13.19 -5.82
CA SER A 498 -26.44 12.59 -7.01
C SER A 498 -25.93 13.25 -8.29
N PRO A 499 -25.10 12.60 -9.12
CA PRO A 499 -24.66 13.15 -10.40
C PRO A 499 -25.75 13.04 -11.45
N VAL A 500 -25.68 13.95 -12.45
CA VAL A 500 -26.48 13.88 -13.68
C VAL A 500 -25.60 13.37 -14.82
N ILE A 501 -26.05 12.33 -15.52
CA ILE A 501 -25.33 11.68 -16.61
C ILE A 501 -26.13 11.66 -17.90
N HIS A 502 -25.43 11.59 -19.03
CA HIS A 502 -26.02 11.51 -20.37
C HIS A 502 -25.82 10.14 -20.99
N LEU A 503 -26.85 9.33 -21.10
CA LEU A 503 -26.76 7.97 -21.59
C LEU A 503 -27.39 7.79 -22.98
N ASP A 504 -26.68 7.09 -23.84
CA ASP A 504 -27.17 6.66 -25.16
C ASP A 504 -28.00 5.35 -25.09
N TYR A 505 -27.98 4.64 -23.94
CA TYR A 505 -28.68 3.39 -23.70
C TYR A 505 -29.32 3.37 -22.30
N ALA A 506 -30.39 2.58 -22.12
CA ALA A 506 -31.03 2.45 -20.82
C ALA A 506 -30.06 1.84 -19.77
N PRO A 507 -30.06 2.31 -18.50
CA PRO A 507 -29.20 1.76 -17.45
C PRO A 507 -29.32 0.25 -17.27
N ASP A 508 -30.53 -0.30 -17.28
CA ASP A 508 -30.81 -1.75 -17.19
C ASP A 508 -30.18 -2.55 -18.34
N ASP A 509 -30.15 -1.96 -19.54
CA ASP A 509 -29.48 -2.58 -20.68
C ASP A 509 -27.96 -2.60 -20.50
N LEU A 510 -27.37 -1.51 -20.00
CA LEU A 510 -25.92 -1.38 -19.82
C LEU A 510 -25.36 -2.44 -18.87
N ALA A 511 -26.12 -2.91 -17.88
CA ALA A 511 -25.71 -3.99 -16.99
C ALA A 511 -25.38 -5.30 -17.73
N GLU A 512 -25.97 -5.54 -18.93
CA GLU A 512 -25.63 -6.73 -19.72
C GLU A 512 -24.20 -6.70 -20.29
N LEU A 513 -23.51 -5.55 -20.31
CA LEU A 513 -22.12 -5.44 -20.75
C LEU A 513 -21.11 -6.16 -19.84
N ASP A 514 -21.51 -6.53 -18.64
CA ASP A 514 -20.72 -7.42 -17.78
C ASP A 514 -20.68 -8.87 -18.30
N GLU A 515 -21.69 -9.29 -19.05
CA GLU A 515 -21.88 -10.67 -19.48
C GLU A 515 -21.70 -10.89 -20.98
N ILE A 516 -21.96 -9.85 -21.80
CA ILE A 516 -21.94 -9.98 -23.26
C ILE A 516 -20.93 -9.02 -23.91
N PRO A 517 -20.29 -9.46 -25.01
CA PRO A 517 -19.38 -8.62 -25.80
C PRO A 517 -20.03 -7.33 -26.31
N LEU A 518 -19.24 -6.24 -26.35
CA LEU A 518 -19.69 -4.91 -26.78
C LEU A 518 -20.31 -4.91 -28.19
N GLN A 519 -19.75 -5.67 -29.14
CA GLN A 519 -20.31 -5.81 -30.48
C GLN A 519 -21.69 -6.46 -30.45
N ARG A 520 -21.87 -7.48 -29.60
CA ARG A 520 -23.14 -8.18 -29.46
C ARG A 520 -24.20 -7.33 -28.77
N PHE A 521 -23.79 -6.55 -27.79
CA PHE A 521 -24.61 -5.55 -27.11
C PHE A 521 -25.14 -4.53 -28.12
N ALA A 522 -24.25 -3.83 -28.82
CA ALA A 522 -24.60 -2.80 -29.80
C ALA A 522 -25.49 -3.30 -30.96
N ALA A 523 -25.40 -4.59 -31.28
CA ALA A 523 -26.27 -5.21 -32.31
C ALA A 523 -27.66 -5.58 -31.80
N ARG A 524 -27.87 -5.69 -30.48
CA ARG A 524 -29.12 -6.17 -29.87
C ARG A 524 -29.95 -5.09 -29.20
N LYS A 525 -29.25 -4.11 -28.58
CA LYS A 525 -29.88 -3.07 -27.81
C LYS A 525 -30.17 -1.84 -28.65
N GLN A 526 -31.30 -1.23 -28.34
CA GLN A 526 -31.71 -0.02 -29.08
C GLN A 526 -31.07 1.21 -28.44
N ARG A 527 -30.37 1.99 -29.26
CA ARG A 527 -29.87 3.28 -28.86
C ARG A 527 -31.04 4.28 -28.72
N ILE A 528 -30.97 5.11 -27.66
CA ILE A 528 -31.95 6.18 -27.42
C ILE A 528 -31.58 7.34 -28.34
N ASP A 529 -32.53 7.76 -29.19
CA ASP A 529 -32.32 8.88 -30.10
C ASP A 529 -32.15 10.20 -29.32
N GLY A 530 -30.98 10.80 -29.45
CA GLY A 530 -30.62 12.02 -28.72
C GLY A 530 -30.16 11.79 -27.30
N GLY A 531 -30.08 10.53 -26.82
CA GLY A 531 -29.72 10.18 -25.45
C GLY A 531 -30.78 10.58 -24.42
N VAL A 532 -30.48 10.36 -23.16
CA VAL A 532 -31.29 10.75 -22.00
C VAL A 532 -30.42 11.25 -20.86
N ASP A 533 -30.83 12.35 -20.24
CA ASP A 533 -30.16 12.89 -19.05
C ASP A 533 -30.86 12.33 -17.79
N LEU A 534 -30.10 11.62 -16.96
CA LEU A 534 -30.59 10.94 -15.76
C LEU A 534 -29.80 11.37 -14.54
N ALA A 535 -30.49 11.65 -13.43
CA ALA A 535 -29.87 11.78 -12.12
C ALA A 535 -29.80 10.39 -11.46
N VAL A 536 -28.67 10.07 -10.84
CA VAL A 536 -28.37 8.78 -10.21
C VAL A 536 -28.56 8.89 -8.71
N TYR A 537 -29.31 7.99 -8.13
CA TYR A 537 -29.59 7.91 -6.69
C TYR A 537 -29.38 6.51 -6.16
N GLU A 538 -29.20 6.41 -4.86
CA GLU A 538 -29.18 5.15 -4.10
C GLU A 538 -30.19 5.25 -2.96
N ASP A 539 -30.97 4.18 -2.74
CA ASP A 539 -31.90 4.12 -1.62
C ASP A 539 -31.23 3.59 -0.33
N GLU A 540 -31.99 3.54 0.76
CA GLU A 540 -31.52 3.06 2.06
C GLU A 540 -31.06 1.59 2.06
N ASP A 541 -31.51 0.80 1.07
CA ASP A 541 -31.13 -0.60 0.88
C ASP A 541 -29.92 -0.77 -0.06
N GLY A 542 -29.32 0.33 -0.57
CA GLY A 542 -28.19 0.33 -1.50
C GLY A 542 -28.60 0.04 -2.95
N GLN A 543 -29.90 0.16 -3.29
CA GLN A 543 -30.36 -0.04 -4.64
C GLN A 543 -30.30 1.25 -5.46
N LEU A 544 -29.63 1.18 -6.63
CA LEU A 544 -29.54 2.30 -7.55
C LEU A 544 -30.87 2.51 -8.30
N PHE A 545 -31.24 3.78 -8.45
CA PHE A 545 -32.36 4.18 -9.29
C PHE A 545 -32.05 5.46 -10.06
N PHE A 546 -32.77 5.67 -11.16
CA PHE A 546 -32.50 6.71 -12.13
C PHE A 546 -33.76 7.53 -12.38
N LEU A 547 -33.66 8.83 -12.26
CA LEU A 547 -34.76 9.76 -12.55
C LEU A 547 -34.37 10.68 -13.70
N PRO A 548 -35.33 11.08 -14.58
CA PRO A 548 -35.06 12.16 -15.55
C PRO A 548 -34.53 13.41 -14.86
N ALA A 549 -33.50 14.03 -15.43
CA ALA A 549 -32.82 15.18 -14.82
C ALA A 549 -33.74 16.40 -14.62
N ASP A 550 -34.84 16.47 -15.32
CA ASP A 550 -35.87 17.51 -15.18
C ASP A 550 -36.93 17.21 -14.09
N GLU A 551 -36.88 16.00 -13.50
CA GLU A 551 -37.73 15.55 -12.40
C GLU A 551 -36.94 15.39 -11.07
N ALA A 552 -35.62 15.62 -11.11
CA ALA A 552 -34.66 15.37 -10.02
C ALA A 552 -34.55 16.53 -9.01
#